data_c1703043898e9a64fbb0561bf9946105
#
_entry.id   c1703043898e9a64fbb0561bf9946105
#
_cell.length_a   1.000
_cell.length_b   1.000
_cell.length_c   1.000
_cell.angle_alpha   90.00
_cell.angle_beta   90.00
_cell.angle_gamma   90.00
#
_symmetry.space_group_name_H-M   'P 1'
#
loop_
_entity.id
_entity.type
_entity.pdbx_description
1 polymer ?
#
loop_
_entity_poly.entity_id
_entity_poly.type
_entity_poly.pdbx_seq_one_letter_code
_entity_poly.pdbx_strand_id
1 'polypeptide(L)'
;AAGADDCVLCTHHAEGGKGAAALGEAVAKACEANAGADTFRLLYDGETSIKHKIETVAKELYRADGVSYSEQAEAKIAMFTEQGFGALPICMAKTQYSFSHDADLKGAPTGFTLPIGDVRCSAGAGFIVPLVGAFPTIPGLPTRPAYYEIGVDMETEQVLGLS
;
A
#
# COMPACT_ATOMS: atom_id res chain seq x y z
N ALA A 1 -2.97 -24.87 8.53
CA ALA A 1 -3.83 -23.74 8.29
C ALA A 1 -3.12 -22.47 8.75
N ALA A 2 -2.97 -21.51 7.83
CA ALA A 2 -2.26 -20.25 8.09
C ALA A 2 -3.21 -19.13 8.60
N GLY A 3 -4.49 -19.46 8.91
CA GLY A 3 -5.48 -18.50 9.39
C GLY A 3 -6.19 -17.70 8.29
N ALA A 4 -6.06 -18.08 7.03
CA ALA A 4 -6.85 -17.51 5.95
C ALA A 4 -8.26 -18.14 5.91
N ASP A 5 -9.27 -17.35 5.57
CA ASP A 5 -10.65 -17.82 5.42
C ASP A 5 -10.83 -18.68 4.17
N ASP A 6 -10.15 -18.32 3.08
CA ASP A 6 -10.18 -19.06 1.81
C ASP A 6 -8.89 -18.84 1.01
N CYS A 7 -8.69 -19.66 -0.03
CA CYS A 7 -7.58 -19.53 -0.96
C CYS A 7 -8.05 -19.95 -2.37
N VAL A 8 -8.10 -19.01 -3.29
CA VAL A 8 -8.61 -19.20 -4.64
C VAL A 8 -7.54 -18.84 -5.66
N LEU A 9 -7.36 -19.72 -6.67
CA LEU A 9 -6.52 -19.42 -7.82
C LEU A 9 -7.20 -18.37 -8.70
N CYS A 10 -6.52 -17.26 -8.99
CA CYS A 10 -7.01 -16.19 -9.83
C CYS A 10 -6.19 -16.12 -11.13
N THR A 11 -6.83 -16.34 -12.27
CA THR A 11 -6.21 -16.35 -13.61
C THR A 11 -6.62 -15.14 -14.45
N HIS A 12 -6.98 -14.03 -13.81
CA HIS A 12 -7.51 -12.82 -14.46
C HIS A 12 -6.59 -12.22 -15.52
N HIS A 13 -5.27 -12.41 -15.42
CA HIS A 13 -4.33 -11.94 -16.42
C HIS A 13 -4.54 -12.61 -17.79
N ALA A 14 -4.83 -13.91 -17.80
CA ALA A 14 -5.03 -14.68 -19.03
C ALA A 14 -6.50 -14.73 -19.47
N GLU A 15 -7.45 -14.68 -18.52
CA GLU A 15 -8.87 -14.98 -18.76
C GLU A 15 -9.80 -13.81 -18.42
N GLY A 16 -9.23 -12.63 -18.11
CA GLY A 16 -10.02 -11.46 -17.76
C GLY A 16 -10.94 -11.69 -16.55
N GLY A 17 -12.14 -11.11 -16.57
CA GLY A 17 -13.11 -11.23 -15.48
C GLY A 17 -13.54 -12.66 -15.16
N LYS A 18 -13.57 -13.56 -16.14
CA LYS A 18 -13.87 -14.97 -15.94
C LYS A 18 -12.87 -15.63 -14.99
N GLY A 19 -11.57 -15.32 -15.15
CA GLY A 19 -10.50 -15.83 -14.29
C GLY A 19 -10.52 -15.27 -12.86
N ALA A 20 -11.30 -14.22 -12.59
CA ALA A 20 -11.48 -13.63 -11.26
C ALA A 20 -12.81 -14.00 -10.59
N ALA A 21 -13.74 -14.65 -11.28
CA ALA A 21 -15.09 -14.90 -10.78
C ALA A 21 -15.11 -15.67 -9.45
N ALA A 22 -14.34 -16.75 -9.35
CA ALA A 22 -14.25 -17.55 -8.13
C ALA A 22 -13.69 -16.77 -6.94
N LEU A 23 -12.75 -15.85 -7.18
CA LEU A 23 -12.24 -14.94 -6.14
C LEU A 23 -13.35 -13.97 -5.70
N GLY A 24 -14.12 -13.42 -6.63
CA GLY A 24 -15.26 -12.55 -6.33
C GLY A 24 -16.31 -13.26 -5.46
N GLU A 25 -16.64 -14.50 -5.76
CA GLU A 25 -17.57 -15.31 -4.97
C GLU A 25 -17.02 -15.59 -3.55
N ALA A 26 -15.74 -15.91 -3.41
CA ALA A 26 -15.12 -16.12 -2.10
C ALA A 26 -15.14 -14.85 -1.25
N VAL A 27 -14.86 -13.69 -1.86
CA VAL A 27 -14.93 -12.37 -1.17
C VAL A 27 -16.37 -12.05 -0.76
N ALA A 28 -17.36 -12.24 -1.64
CA ALA A 28 -18.77 -12.01 -1.32
C ALA A 28 -19.22 -12.85 -0.13
N LYS A 29 -18.88 -14.14 -0.13
CA LYS A 29 -19.15 -15.08 0.97
C LYS A 29 -18.50 -14.64 2.28
N ALA A 30 -17.26 -14.18 2.24
CA ALA A 30 -16.56 -13.66 3.43
C ALA A 30 -17.22 -12.37 3.96
N CYS A 31 -17.68 -11.48 3.08
CA CYS A 31 -18.42 -10.28 3.46
C CYS A 31 -19.76 -10.64 4.12
N GLU A 32 -20.50 -11.59 3.56
CA GLU A 32 -21.78 -12.06 4.14
C GLU A 32 -21.59 -12.69 5.53
N ALA A 33 -20.55 -13.52 5.68
CA ALA A 33 -20.23 -14.17 6.95
C ALA A 33 -19.86 -13.16 8.07
N ASN A 34 -19.32 -12.01 7.68
CA ASN A 34 -18.93 -10.92 8.59
C ASN A 34 -19.94 -9.74 8.61
N ALA A 35 -21.09 -9.88 7.97
CA ALA A 35 -22.10 -8.82 7.92
C ALA A 35 -22.57 -8.44 9.34
N GLY A 36 -22.42 -7.15 9.68
CA GLY A 36 -22.78 -6.61 11.00
C GLY A 36 -21.74 -6.82 12.10
N ALA A 37 -20.63 -7.47 11.82
CA ALA A 37 -19.50 -7.57 12.74
C ALA A 37 -18.56 -6.39 12.52
N ASP A 38 -18.39 -5.53 13.52
CA ASP A 38 -17.33 -4.49 13.52
C ASP A 38 -16.00 -5.12 13.91
N THR A 39 -15.40 -5.83 12.96
CA THR A 39 -14.10 -6.50 13.12
C THR A 39 -12.95 -5.69 12.58
N PHE A 40 -13.22 -4.57 11.90
CA PHE A 40 -12.18 -3.71 11.35
C PHE A 40 -11.41 -3.02 12.48
N ARG A 41 -10.09 -3.13 12.43
CA ARG A 41 -9.19 -2.47 13.37
C ARG A 41 -8.12 -1.71 12.61
N LEU A 42 -7.99 -0.45 12.95
CA LEU A 42 -6.86 0.35 12.49
C LEU A 42 -5.57 -0.17 13.13
N LEU A 43 -4.49 -0.19 12.37
CA LEU A 43 -3.18 -0.61 12.85
C LEU A 43 -2.63 0.36 13.91
N TYR A 44 -2.97 1.65 13.78
CA TYR A 44 -2.59 2.72 14.70
C TYR A 44 -3.72 3.76 14.81
N ASP A 45 -3.72 4.52 15.88
CA ASP A 45 -4.62 5.66 16.04
C ASP A 45 -4.15 6.83 15.16
N GLY A 46 -5.09 7.47 14.45
CA GLY A 46 -4.83 8.63 13.59
C GLY A 46 -4.22 9.82 14.32
N GLU A 47 -4.53 10.01 15.59
CA GLU A 47 -4.03 11.12 16.41
C GLU A 47 -2.61 10.93 16.94
N THR A 48 -1.99 9.77 16.73
CA THR A 48 -0.61 9.53 17.14
C THR A 48 0.39 10.27 16.24
N SER A 49 1.62 10.45 16.71
CA SER A 49 2.66 11.16 15.96
C SER A 49 3.02 10.44 14.66
N ILE A 50 3.51 11.20 13.66
CA ILE A 50 4.00 10.66 12.38
C ILE A 50 5.03 9.55 12.62
N LYS A 51 5.98 9.76 13.54
CA LYS A 51 6.99 8.75 13.88
C LYS A 51 6.37 7.47 14.44
N HIS A 52 5.44 7.60 15.38
CA HIS A 52 4.76 6.44 15.94
C HIS A 52 4.05 5.61 14.88
N LYS A 53 3.36 6.26 13.94
CA LYS A 53 2.71 5.60 12.81
C LYS A 53 3.71 4.86 11.92
N ILE A 54 4.84 5.51 11.58
CA ILE A 54 5.92 4.90 10.79
C ILE A 54 6.51 3.68 11.51
N GLU A 55 6.80 3.80 12.80
CA GLU A 55 7.35 2.71 13.61
C GLU A 55 6.38 1.54 13.74
N THR A 56 5.09 1.82 13.92
CA THR A 56 4.05 0.79 13.97
C THR A 56 3.99 0.01 12.66
N VAL A 57 3.96 0.71 11.52
CA VAL A 57 3.98 0.05 10.20
C VAL A 57 5.26 -0.77 10.02
N ALA A 58 6.43 -0.23 10.40
CA ALA A 58 7.71 -0.91 10.25
C ALA A 58 7.78 -2.20 11.09
N LYS A 59 7.31 -2.15 12.33
CA LYS A 59 7.38 -3.28 13.26
C LYS A 59 6.29 -4.33 12.99
N GLU A 60 5.03 -3.90 12.90
CA GLU A 60 3.90 -4.81 12.82
C GLU A 60 3.71 -5.44 11.43
N LEU A 61 3.99 -4.69 10.35
CA LEU A 61 3.83 -5.21 9.00
C LEU A 61 5.14 -5.75 8.41
N TYR A 62 6.25 -5.02 8.60
CA TYR A 62 7.52 -5.43 7.99
C TYR A 62 8.43 -6.22 8.92
N ARG A 63 8.11 -6.31 10.23
CA ARG A 63 8.89 -7.02 11.25
C ARG A 63 10.30 -6.44 11.43
N ALA A 64 10.45 -5.13 11.22
CA ALA A 64 11.69 -4.43 11.51
C ALA A 64 11.92 -4.35 13.03
N ASP A 65 13.18 -4.39 13.46
CA ASP A 65 13.54 -4.18 14.87
C ASP A 65 13.36 -2.70 15.28
N GLY A 66 13.47 -1.79 14.32
CA GLY A 66 13.32 -0.37 14.55
C GLY A 66 13.35 0.44 13.25
N VAL A 67 13.34 1.75 13.42
CA VAL A 67 13.39 2.75 12.36
C VAL A 67 14.50 3.75 12.64
N SER A 68 15.27 4.13 11.64
CA SER A 68 16.20 5.26 11.70
C SER A 68 15.76 6.37 10.77
N TYR A 69 16.05 7.60 11.13
CA TYR A 69 15.65 8.77 10.36
C TYR A 69 16.88 9.59 9.98
N SER A 70 16.95 10.06 8.73
CA SER A 70 17.93 11.06 8.33
C SER A 70 17.57 12.42 8.94
N GLU A 71 18.53 13.35 9.00
CA GLU A 71 18.30 14.74 9.44
C GLU A 71 17.21 15.42 8.59
N GLN A 72 17.19 15.12 7.28
CA GLN A 72 16.17 15.63 6.37
C GLN A 72 14.77 15.09 6.69
N ALA A 73 14.66 13.81 6.99
CA ALA A 73 13.38 13.18 7.36
C ALA A 73 12.87 13.77 8.69
N GLU A 74 13.77 13.96 9.68
CA GLU A 74 13.44 14.58 10.96
C GLU A 74 12.89 16.00 10.79
N ALA A 75 13.59 16.83 10.02
CA ALA A 75 13.18 18.21 9.76
C ALA A 75 11.81 18.28 9.07
N LYS A 76 11.56 17.40 8.09
CA LYS A 76 10.28 17.36 7.39
C LYS A 76 9.14 16.84 8.26
N ILE A 77 9.37 15.84 9.10
CA ILE A 77 8.37 15.36 10.06
C ILE A 77 7.96 16.49 11.00
N ALA A 78 8.92 17.24 11.54
CA ALA A 78 8.63 18.39 12.38
C ALA A 78 7.81 19.45 11.63
N MET A 79 8.25 19.83 10.43
CA MET A 79 7.55 20.79 9.57
C MET A 79 6.11 20.39 9.27
N PHE A 80 5.87 19.13 8.85
CA PHE A 80 4.52 18.65 8.54
C PHE A 80 3.64 18.57 9.79
N THR A 81 4.22 18.30 10.95
CA THR A 81 3.49 18.31 12.22
C THR A 81 3.03 19.74 12.57
N GLU A 82 3.92 20.74 12.44
CA GLU A 82 3.59 22.16 12.66
C GLU A 82 2.54 22.68 11.68
N GLN A 83 2.57 22.20 10.44
CA GLN A 83 1.57 22.53 9.41
C GLN A 83 0.21 21.86 9.59
N GLY A 84 0.03 21.06 10.64
CA GLY A 84 -1.24 20.39 10.95
C GLY A 84 -1.48 19.07 10.19
N PHE A 85 -0.47 18.52 9.49
CA PHE A 85 -0.58 17.25 8.77
C PHE A 85 -0.27 16.02 9.63
N GLY A 86 -0.07 16.19 10.94
CA GLY A 86 0.27 15.11 11.86
C GLY A 86 -0.75 13.97 11.91
N ALA A 87 -2.03 14.27 11.73
CA ALA A 87 -3.13 13.28 11.72
C ALA A 87 -3.21 12.43 10.45
N LEU A 88 -2.53 12.82 9.35
CA LEU A 88 -2.58 12.07 8.09
C LEU A 88 -2.01 10.65 8.24
N PRO A 89 -2.62 9.66 7.57
CA PRO A 89 -2.10 8.29 7.55
C PRO A 89 -0.78 8.18 6.79
N ILE A 90 -0.06 7.08 7.04
CA ILE A 90 1.23 6.79 6.44
C ILE A 90 1.06 5.89 5.21
N CYS A 91 1.72 6.27 4.11
CA CYS A 91 1.91 5.44 2.93
C CYS A 91 3.41 5.19 2.75
N MET A 92 3.89 4.01 3.13
CA MET A 92 5.31 3.69 3.12
C MET A 92 5.81 3.42 1.71
N ALA A 93 6.74 4.25 1.19
CA ALA A 93 7.41 4.03 -0.08
C ALA A 93 8.72 3.26 0.13
N LYS A 94 8.72 1.97 -0.23
CA LYS A 94 9.87 1.07 -0.13
C LYS A 94 9.85 0.04 -1.26
N THR A 95 10.96 -0.69 -1.44
CA THR A 95 11.03 -1.78 -2.41
C THR A 95 9.92 -2.81 -2.18
N GLN A 96 9.33 -3.30 -3.27
CA GLN A 96 8.33 -4.37 -3.26
C GLN A 96 8.95 -5.77 -3.15
N TYR A 97 10.26 -5.90 -3.29
CA TYR A 97 10.94 -7.21 -3.36
C TYR A 97 11.34 -7.78 -2.00
N SER A 98 11.28 -6.98 -0.94
CA SER A 98 11.63 -7.40 0.43
C SER A 98 10.77 -6.66 1.46
N PHE A 99 10.59 -7.21 2.65
CA PHE A 99 10.07 -6.48 3.80
C PHE A 99 11.10 -5.49 4.36
N SER A 100 12.39 -5.75 4.17
CA SER A 100 13.47 -4.82 4.53
C SER A 100 13.62 -3.70 3.49
N HIS A 101 14.61 -2.85 3.67
CA HIS A 101 15.03 -1.85 2.68
C HIS A 101 15.91 -2.42 1.57
N ASP A 102 16.45 -3.61 1.77
CA ASP A 102 17.32 -4.32 0.81
C ASP A 102 16.48 -5.26 -0.06
N ALA A 103 16.44 -4.99 -1.37
CA ALA A 103 15.68 -5.76 -2.34
C ALA A 103 16.16 -7.22 -2.50
N ASP A 104 17.39 -7.52 -2.07
CA ASP A 104 17.99 -8.86 -2.20
C ASP A 104 17.67 -9.76 -1.00
N LEU A 105 17.27 -9.21 0.12
CA LEU A 105 16.81 -9.96 1.29
C LEU A 105 15.37 -10.49 1.09
N LYS A 106 15.26 -11.61 0.40
CA LYS A 106 13.97 -12.24 0.06
C LYS A 106 13.33 -12.96 1.26
N GLY A 107 12.06 -13.33 1.08
CA GLY A 107 11.30 -14.09 2.08
C GLY A 107 10.84 -13.25 3.27
N ALA A 108 11.19 -13.67 4.47
CA ALA A 108 10.81 -13.02 5.73
C ALA A 108 12.07 -12.61 6.53
N PRO A 109 12.82 -11.58 6.11
CA PRO A 109 14.00 -11.11 6.81
C PRO A 109 13.66 -10.61 8.23
N THR A 110 14.62 -10.74 9.14
CA THR A 110 14.55 -10.24 10.52
C THR A 110 15.87 -9.55 10.87
N GLY A 111 15.93 -8.85 12.00
CA GLY A 111 17.17 -8.23 12.46
C GLY A 111 17.56 -6.98 11.68
N PHE A 112 16.63 -6.27 11.07
CA PHE A 112 16.93 -5.07 10.29
C PHE A 112 16.25 -3.82 10.86
N THR A 113 16.91 -2.69 10.68
CA THR A 113 16.36 -1.35 10.94
C THR A 113 15.95 -0.71 9.61
N LEU A 114 14.76 -0.13 9.57
CA LEU A 114 14.21 0.51 8.35
C LEU A 114 14.69 1.97 8.28
N PRO A 115 15.53 2.35 7.29
CA PRO A 115 16.03 3.72 7.18
C PRO A 115 15.04 4.60 6.42
N ILE A 116 14.55 5.66 7.06
CA ILE A 116 13.75 6.71 6.42
C ILE A 116 14.66 7.82 5.97
N GLY A 117 14.91 7.90 4.66
CA GLY A 117 15.80 8.90 4.06
C GLY A 117 15.15 10.26 3.84
N ASP A 118 13.86 10.26 3.57
CA ASP A 118 13.07 11.48 3.33
C ASP A 118 11.59 11.24 3.67
N VAL A 119 10.81 12.32 3.77
CA VAL A 119 9.36 12.27 3.96
C VAL A 119 8.70 13.29 3.03
N ARG A 120 7.62 12.90 2.36
CA ARG A 120 6.79 13.77 1.53
C ARG A 120 5.38 13.85 2.08
N CYS A 121 4.71 14.96 1.85
CA CYS A 121 3.29 15.12 2.11
C CYS A 121 2.53 15.17 0.79
N SER A 122 1.61 14.24 0.58
CA SER A 122 0.64 14.26 -0.52
C SER A 122 -0.68 14.81 0.02
N ALA A 123 -0.72 16.11 0.32
CA ALA A 123 -1.84 16.75 1.01
C ALA A 123 -3.18 16.55 0.28
N GLY A 124 -3.18 16.65 -1.07
CA GLY A 124 -4.39 16.42 -1.87
C GLY A 124 -4.92 14.98 -1.84
N ALA A 125 -4.03 14.00 -1.64
CA ALA A 125 -4.40 12.58 -1.46
C ALA A 125 -4.61 12.21 0.03
N GLY A 126 -4.17 13.07 0.96
CA GLY A 126 -4.33 12.86 2.39
C GLY A 126 -3.34 11.86 2.99
N PHE A 127 -2.07 11.85 2.55
CA PHE A 127 -1.06 10.92 3.06
C PHE A 127 0.28 11.60 3.35
N ILE A 128 0.95 11.13 4.40
CA ILE A 128 2.38 11.29 4.62
C ILE A 128 3.10 10.09 4.04
N VAL A 129 4.13 10.32 3.23
CA VAL A 129 4.85 9.30 2.49
C VAL A 129 6.31 9.25 2.92
N PRO A 130 6.68 8.37 3.87
CA PRO A 130 8.07 8.09 4.21
C PRO A 130 8.77 7.35 3.08
N LEU A 131 9.99 7.78 2.71
CA LEU A 131 10.78 7.20 1.65
C LEU A 131 11.91 6.34 2.21
N VAL A 132 11.86 5.06 1.89
CA VAL A 132 12.90 4.08 2.22
C VAL A 132 13.73 3.80 0.96
N GLY A 133 14.63 4.72 0.64
CA GLY A 133 15.42 4.70 -0.59
C GLY A 133 15.02 5.79 -1.59
N ALA A 134 15.59 5.74 -2.80
CA ALA A 134 15.29 6.68 -3.87
C ALA A 134 14.14 6.16 -4.74
N PHE A 135 13.06 6.94 -4.83
CA PHE A 135 11.92 6.61 -5.68
C PHE A 135 11.68 7.68 -6.74
N PRO A 136 11.64 7.30 -8.03
CA PRO A 136 11.24 8.21 -9.09
C PRO A 136 9.77 8.58 -8.94
N THR A 137 9.44 9.82 -9.22
CA THR A 137 8.05 10.27 -9.28
C THR A 137 7.47 9.91 -10.63
N ILE A 138 6.33 9.20 -10.65
CA ILE A 138 5.58 8.94 -11.87
C ILE A 138 4.85 10.22 -12.27
N PRO A 139 4.84 10.63 -13.56
CA PRO A 139 4.04 11.76 -14.04
C PRO A 139 2.56 11.60 -13.63
N GLY A 140 1.90 12.72 -13.34
CA GLY A 140 0.49 12.72 -13.00
C GLY A 140 -0.40 12.18 -14.13
N LEU A 141 -1.48 11.51 -13.76
CA LEU A 141 -2.50 11.08 -14.71
C LEU A 141 -3.41 12.28 -15.07
N PRO A 142 -3.98 12.33 -16.30
CA PRO A 142 -5.01 13.30 -16.66
C PRO A 142 -6.27 13.08 -15.81
N THR A 143 -7.12 14.11 -15.69
CA THR A 143 -8.40 14.05 -14.95
C THR A 143 -9.37 13.01 -15.50
N ARG A 144 -9.25 12.67 -16.79
CA ARG A 144 -9.93 11.52 -17.42
C ARG A 144 -8.87 10.57 -17.99
N PRO A 145 -8.41 9.60 -17.21
CA PRO A 145 -7.44 8.60 -17.67
C PRO A 145 -7.98 7.73 -18.81
N ALA A 146 -7.08 7.31 -19.70
CA ALA A 146 -7.45 6.51 -20.90
C ALA A 146 -8.14 5.17 -20.57
N TYR A 147 -7.93 4.62 -19.37
CA TYR A 147 -8.55 3.34 -18.96
C TYR A 147 -10.09 3.38 -18.95
N TYR A 148 -10.72 4.55 -18.86
CA TYR A 148 -12.18 4.67 -18.99
C TYR A 148 -12.71 4.31 -20.39
N GLU A 149 -11.84 4.36 -21.39
CA GLU A 149 -12.20 4.13 -22.79
C GLU A 149 -11.57 2.85 -23.35
N ILE A 150 -10.65 2.23 -22.58
CA ILE A 150 -10.03 0.99 -22.97
C ILE A 150 -10.84 -0.19 -22.42
N GLY A 151 -11.21 -1.10 -23.30
CA GLY A 151 -11.96 -2.30 -22.98
C GLY A 151 -11.53 -3.46 -23.85
N VAL A 152 -12.13 -4.62 -23.60
CA VAL A 152 -11.96 -5.82 -24.43
C VAL A 152 -13.34 -6.25 -24.91
N ASP A 153 -13.49 -6.44 -26.22
CA ASP A 153 -14.65 -7.09 -26.81
C ASP A 153 -14.59 -8.58 -26.43
N MET A 154 -15.57 -9.03 -25.69
CA MET A 154 -15.58 -10.41 -25.14
C MET A 154 -15.91 -11.47 -26.19
N GLU A 155 -16.42 -11.09 -27.37
CA GLU A 155 -16.71 -12.01 -28.46
C GLU A 155 -15.54 -12.16 -29.43
N THR A 156 -14.87 -11.05 -29.71
CA THR A 156 -13.76 -11.00 -30.68
C THR A 156 -12.38 -10.97 -30.05
N GLU A 157 -12.31 -10.80 -28.73
CA GLU A 157 -11.07 -10.63 -27.92
C GLU A 157 -10.21 -9.41 -28.38
N GLN A 158 -10.80 -8.49 -29.12
CA GLN A 158 -10.10 -7.28 -29.57
C GLN A 158 -10.09 -6.23 -28.47
N VAL A 159 -8.93 -5.55 -28.33
CA VAL A 159 -8.82 -4.41 -27.43
C VAL A 159 -9.45 -3.19 -28.11
N LEU A 160 -10.40 -2.57 -27.42
CA LEU A 160 -11.11 -1.36 -27.84
C LEU A 160 -10.46 -0.13 -27.18
N GLY A 161 -10.50 1.02 -27.88
CA GLY A 161 -10.07 2.30 -27.31
C GLY A 161 -8.56 2.55 -27.23
N LEU A 162 -7.72 1.69 -27.80
CA LEU A 162 -6.31 1.98 -28.01
C LEU A 162 -6.19 2.84 -29.28
N SER A 163 -5.89 4.13 -29.11
CA SER A 163 -5.58 5.07 -30.21
C SER A 163 -4.09 5.29 -30.32
#